data_6515220cfe5b2c6599adc393a345f3fe
#
_entry.id   6515220cfe5b2c6599adc393a345f3fe
#
_cell.length_a   1.000
_cell.length_b   1.000
_cell.length_c   1.000
_cell.angle_alpha   90.00
_cell.angle_beta   90.00
_cell.angle_gamma   90.00
#
_symmetry.space_group_name_H-M   'P 1'
#
loop_
_entity.id
_entity.type
_entity.pdbx_description
1 polymer ?
#
loop_
_entity_poly.entity_id
_entity_poly.type
_entity_poly.pdbx_seq_one_letter_code
_entity_poly.pdbx_strand_id
1 'polypeptide(L)'
;MIIKVCGMRDADNIRAVSALGVDMIGLIFWPQSPRYVRMINSRSGIIPDKAGEGVVDDGLARPKLVGVFVDEMPQNIVTRVYNYTLDYVQLHGHESPTMIDNLRRTLDPDIRPGIKIIKAVSVGCADDVERCRDYEGCV
;
A
#
# COMPACT_ATOMS: atom_id res chain seq x y z
N MET A 1 -14.38 -12.23 -3.38
CA MET A 1 -13.85 -11.19 -4.29
C MET A 1 -13.24 -10.10 -3.42
N ILE A 2 -12.05 -9.60 -3.76
CA ILE A 2 -11.39 -8.49 -3.05
C ILE A 2 -11.55 -7.23 -3.89
N ILE A 3 -12.06 -6.16 -3.29
CA ILE A 3 -12.25 -4.86 -3.94
C ILE A 3 -11.22 -3.88 -3.40
N LYS A 4 -10.38 -3.36 -4.29
CA LYS A 4 -9.38 -2.32 -3.98
C LYS A 4 -9.69 -1.05 -4.76
N VAL A 5 -9.81 0.07 -4.07
CA VAL A 5 -9.93 1.41 -4.68
C VAL A 5 -8.60 2.14 -4.53
N CYS A 6 -7.96 2.42 -5.65
CA CYS A 6 -6.62 2.99 -5.70
C CYS A 6 -6.62 4.47 -6.08
N GLY A 7 -5.58 5.17 -5.67
CA GLY A 7 -5.41 6.59 -6.00
C GLY A 7 -6.19 7.53 -5.10
N MET A 8 -6.52 7.09 -3.92
CA MET A 8 -7.16 7.91 -2.90
C MET A 8 -6.15 8.83 -2.22
N ARG A 9 -6.55 10.06 -1.90
CA ARG A 9 -5.70 11.04 -1.21
C ARG A 9 -6.47 12.06 -0.37
N ASP A 10 -7.75 12.16 -0.58
CA ASP A 10 -8.63 13.09 0.17
C ASP A 10 -9.30 12.34 1.32
N ALA A 11 -9.24 12.91 2.52
CA ALA A 11 -9.73 12.26 3.73
C ALA A 11 -11.24 11.97 3.68
N ASP A 12 -12.03 12.90 3.15
CA ASP A 12 -13.48 12.74 3.09
C ASP A 12 -13.87 11.67 2.07
N ASN A 13 -13.18 11.62 0.92
CA ASN A 13 -13.35 10.56 -0.06
C ASN A 13 -12.96 9.20 0.50
N ILE A 14 -11.85 9.12 1.24
CA ILE A 14 -11.42 7.88 1.87
C ILE A 14 -12.48 7.38 2.86
N ARG A 15 -13.04 8.26 3.69
CA ARG A 15 -14.12 7.90 4.61
C ARG A 15 -15.36 7.40 3.87
N ALA A 16 -15.79 8.12 2.83
CA ALA A 16 -16.96 7.77 2.04
C ALA A 16 -16.80 6.41 1.35
N VAL A 17 -15.64 6.15 0.74
CA VAL A 17 -15.33 4.89 0.08
C VAL A 17 -15.19 3.75 1.09
N SER A 18 -14.59 4.01 2.26
CA SER A 18 -14.49 3.02 3.33
C SER A 18 -15.86 2.57 3.83
N ALA A 19 -16.82 3.49 3.89
CA ALA A 19 -18.20 3.19 4.30
C ALA A 19 -18.95 2.28 3.31
N LEU A 20 -18.45 2.14 2.07
CA LEU A 20 -19.01 1.22 1.07
C LEU A 20 -18.57 -0.24 1.26
N GLY A 21 -17.70 -0.52 2.24
CA GLY A 21 -17.25 -1.87 2.55
C GLY A 21 -16.19 -2.41 1.58
N VAL A 22 -15.36 -1.55 1.01
CA VAL A 22 -14.21 -1.98 0.19
C VAL A 22 -13.16 -2.66 1.07
N ASP A 23 -12.43 -3.62 0.49
CA ASP A 23 -11.43 -4.40 1.23
C ASP A 23 -10.10 -3.66 1.38
N MET A 24 -9.73 -2.86 0.36
CA MET A 24 -8.45 -2.17 0.32
C MET A 24 -8.58 -0.76 -0.25
N ILE A 25 -7.75 0.14 0.28
CA ILE A 25 -7.56 1.50 -0.24
C ILE A 25 -6.09 1.68 -0.61
N GLY A 26 -5.83 2.14 -1.83
CA GLY A 26 -4.50 2.40 -2.35
C GLY A 26 -4.13 3.88 -2.28
N LEU A 27 -2.96 4.17 -1.70
CA LEU A 27 -2.32 5.48 -1.66
C LEU A 27 -1.12 5.44 -2.60
N ILE A 28 -1.07 6.34 -3.58
CA ILE A 28 0.02 6.37 -4.57
C ILE A 28 1.13 7.29 -4.08
N PHE A 29 2.30 6.72 -3.82
CA PHE A 29 3.51 7.42 -3.40
C PHE A 29 4.53 7.60 -4.55
N TRP A 30 4.05 7.63 -5.78
CA TRP A 30 4.86 7.89 -6.96
C TRP A 30 4.70 9.34 -7.41
N PRO A 31 5.79 10.16 -7.35
CA PRO A 31 5.70 11.61 -7.60
C PRO A 31 5.18 12.02 -8.97
N GLN A 32 5.31 11.14 -9.98
CA GLN A 32 4.84 11.40 -11.33
C GLN A 32 3.35 11.12 -11.53
N SER A 33 2.70 10.53 -10.54
CA SER A 33 1.26 10.30 -10.59
C SER A 33 0.48 11.59 -10.32
N PRO A 34 -0.59 11.87 -11.09
CA PRO A 34 -1.49 12.99 -10.79
C PRO A 34 -2.23 12.80 -9.45
N ARG A 35 -2.25 11.60 -8.93
CA ARG A 35 -2.85 11.23 -7.63
C ARG A 35 -1.81 10.96 -6.54
N TYR A 36 -0.62 11.56 -6.70
CA TYR A 36 0.47 11.43 -5.74
C TYR A 36 0.06 11.96 -4.37
N VAL A 37 0.24 11.12 -3.35
CA VAL A 37 0.11 11.52 -1.95
C VAL A 37 1.44 12.13 -1.51
N ARG A 38 1.48 13.45 -1.41
CA ARG A 38 2.66 14.17 -0.90
C ARG A 38 2.92 13.77 0.54
N MET A 39 4.17 13.97 0.98
CA MET A 39 4.51 13.75 2.38
C MET A 39 3.74 14.74 3.24
N ILE A 40 2.54 14.35 3.65
CA ILE A 40 1.73 15.09 4.59
C ILE A 40 1.89 14.39 5.92
N ASN A 41 2.15 15.17 6.95
CA ASN A 41 2.21 14.68 8.31
C ASN A 41 0.96 13.84 8.60
N SER A 42 1.13 12.69 9.24
CA SER A 42 0.03 11.81 9.64
C SER A 42 -1.09 12.51 10.45
N ARG A 43 -0.83 13.69 10.95
CA ARG A 43 -1.80 14.55 11.63
C ARG A 43 -2.73 15.32 10.70
N SER A 44 -2.53 15.27 9.40
CA SER A 44 -3.32 16.07 8.44
C SER A 44 -4.63 15.44 7.99
N GLY A 45 -5.02 14.31 8.57
CA GLY A 45 -6.33 13.71 8.35
C GLY A 45 -6.53 13.01 7.01
N ILE A 46 -5.47 12.72 6.26
CA ILE A 46 -5.56 11.95 5.01
C ILE A 46 -5.89 10.49 5.30
N ILE A 47 -5.44 9.99 6.43
CA ILE A 47 -5.78 8.64 6.88
C ILE A 47 -6.92 8.79 7.87
N PRO A 48 -8.03 8.04 7.69
CA PRO A 48 -9.06 7.97 8.72
C PRO A 48 -8.37 7.67 10.05
N ASP A 49 -8.67 8.46 11.05
CA ASP A 49 -8.05 8.32 12.36
C ASP A 49 -7.99 6.85 12.76
N LYS A 50 -6.82 6.42 13.22
CA LYS A 50 -6.71 5.09 13.81
C LYS A 50 -7.79 4.99 14.88
N ALA A 51 -8.56 3.93 14.83
CA ALA A 51 -9.56 3.68 15.85
C ALA A 51 -8.90 3.75 17.22
N GLY A 52 -9.31 4.67 18.00
CA GLY A 52 -8.78 4.92 19.32
C GLY A 52 -9.48 6.10 19.97
N GLU A 53 -9.83 7.08 19.16
CA GLU A 53 -10.43 8.30 19.66
C GLU A 53 -11.68 8.62 18.85
N GLY A 54 -12.83 8.10 19.29
CA GLY A 54 -14.13 8.62 18.87
C GLY A 54 -14.77 8.05 17.61
N VAL A 55 -14.21 7.00 17.01
CA VAL A 55 -14.93 6.28 15.97
C VAL A 55 -15.86 5.28 16.65
N VAL A 56 -17.15 5.50 16.50
CA VAL A 56 -18.15 4.48 16.80
C VAL A 56 -17.79 3.28 15.95
N ASP A 57 -17.43 2.18 16.58
CA ASP A 57 -17.27 0.90 15.93
C ASP A 57 -18.66 0.47 15.45
N ASP A 58 -18.95 0.76 14.18
CA ASP A 58 -20.19 0.33 13.54
C ASP A 58 -20.12 -1.14 13.06
N GLY A 59 -19.08 -1.87 13.49
CA GLY A 59 -18.88 -3.28 13.15
C GLY A 59 -18.35 -3.48 11.72
N LEU A 60 -18.06 -2.42 10.98
CA LEU A 60 -17.43 -2.53 9.67
C LEU A 60 -15.92 -2.69 9.83
N ALA A 61 -15.38 -3.77 9.25
CA ALA A 61 -13.95 -3.96 9.16
C ALA A 61 -13.30 -2.80 8.39
N ARG A 62 -12.22 -2.24 8.93
CA ARG A 62 -11.48 -1.19 8.23
C ARG A 62 -10.86 -1.74 6.95
N PRO A 63 -10.90 -0.99 5.84
CA PRO A 63 -10.16 -1.36 4.65
C PRO A 63 -8.66 -1.41 4.95
N LYS A 64 -7.96 -2.34 4.32
CA LYS A 64 -6.50 -2.41 4.40
C LYS A 64 -5.87 -1.30 3.59
N LEU A 65 -4.82 -0.68 4.12
CA LEU A 65 -4.10 0.38 3.43
C LEU A 65 -2.96 -0.20 2.59
N VAL A 66 -2.93 0.16 1.33
CA VAL A 66 -1.92 -0.25 0.36
C VAL A 66 -1.13 0.96 -0.11
N GLY A 67 0.16 0.98 0.15
CA GLY A 67 1.06 1.99 -0.43
C GLY A 67 1.58 1.52 -1.78
N VAL A 68 1.41 2.33 -2.82
CA VAL A 68 1.87 2.02 -4.18
C VAL A 68 3.14 2.80 -4.48
N PHE A 69 4.19 2.08 -4.85
CA PHE A 69 5.52 2.62 -5.13
C PHE A 69 6.00 2.18 -6.52
N VAL A 70 6.80 3.00 -7.16
CA VAL A 70 7.44 2.72 -8.45
C VAL A 70 8.92 3.05 -8.33
N ASP A 71 9.76 2.03 -8.36
CA ASP A 71 11.23 2.15 -8.29
C ASP A 71 11.72 3.06 -7.15
N GLU A 72 11.03 3.02 -6.01
CA GLU A 72 11.34 3.85 -4.85
C GLU A 72 12.49 3.25 -4.03
N MET A 73 13.25 4.12 -3.38
CA MET A 73 14.30 3.69 -2.46
C MET A 73 13.71 2.98 -1.23
N PRO A 74 14.31 1.85 -0.81
CA PRO A 74 13.78 1.08 0.33
C PRO A 74 13.54 1.91 1.60
N GLN A 75 14.44 2.83 1.94
CA GLN A 75 14.29 3.66 3.13
C GLN A 75 13.07 4.60 3.05
N ASN A 76 12.70 5.06 1.87
CA ASN A 76 11.49 5.87 1.68
C ASN A 76 10.23 5.01 1.82
N ILE A 77 10.26 3.79 1.30
CA ILE A 77 9.17 2.82 1.49
C ILE A 77 8.96 2.53 2.97
N VAL A 78 10.04 2.25 3.70
CA VAL A 78 10.01 1.98 5.15
C VAL A 78 9.41 3.17 5.91
N THR A 79 9.81 4.38 5.58
CA THR A 79 9.27 5.60 6.19
C THR A 79 7.77 5.73 5.97
N ARG A 80 7.30 5.47 4.75
CA ARG A 80 5.86 5.51 4.43
C ARG A 80 5.07 4.42 5.15
N VAL A 81 5.62 3.20 5.20
CA VAL A 81 4.99 2.09 5.95
C VAL A 81 4.80 2.47 7.41
N TYR A 82 5.83 3.05 8.02
CA TYR A 82 5.76 3.47 9.41
C TYR A 82 4.77 4.62 9.62
N ASN A 83 4.87 5.68 8.83
CA ASN A 83 4.06 6.89 9.00
C ASN A 83 2.57 6.64 8.73
N TYR A 84 2.24 5.82 7.74
CA TYR A 84 0.86 5.55 7.34
C TYR A 84 0.31 4.24 7.91
N THR A 85 1.13 3.47 8.60
CA THR A 85 0.75 2.14 9.12
C THR A 85 0.15 1.26 8.02
N LEU A 86 0.88 1.13 6.92
CA LEU A 86 0.43 0.37 5.75
C LEU A 86 0.30 -1.11 6.08
N ASP A 87 -0.70 -1.75 5.53
CA ASP A 87 -0.91 -3.19 5.60
C ASP A 87 -0.25 -3.92 4.43
N TYR A 88 -0.14 -3.24 3.29
CA TYR A 88 0.47 -3.75 2.06
C TYR A 88 1.40 -2.73 1.44
N VAL A 89 2.46 -3.22 0.83
CA VAL A 89 3.31 -2.47 -0.10
C VAL A 89 3.09 -3.05 -1.49
N GLN A 90 2.64 -2.24 -2.43
CA GLN A 90 2.52 -2.62 -3.84
C GLN A 90 3.67 -1.98 -4.62
N LEU A 91 4.47 -2.82 -5.27
CA LEU A 91 5.61 -2.44 -6.09
C LEU A 91 5.23 -2.56 -7.57
N HIS A 92 5.28 -1.46 -8.29
CA HIS A 92 4.77 -1.37 -9.66
C HIS A 92 5.83 -0.93 -10.67
N GLY A 93 7.10 -0.97 -10.28
CA GLY A 93 8.25 -0.64 -11.12
C GLY A 93 9.07 -1.87 -11.51
N HIS A 94 10.38 -1.70 -11.55
CA HIS A 94 11.35 -2.72 -11.96
C HIS A 94 12.06 -3.37 -10.76
N GLU A 95 11.42 -3.36 -9.60
CA GLU A 95 11.99 -3.90 -8.36
C GLU A 95 12.36 -5.39 -8.53
N SER A 96 13.59 -5.73 -8.15
CA SER A 96 14.09 -7.10 -8.24
C SER A 96 13.57 -7.99 -7.11
N PRO A 97 13.50 -9.31 -7.30
CA PRO A 97 13.17 -10.25 -6.22
C PRO A 97 14.07 -10.10 -5.00
N THR A 98 15.37 -9.86 -5.20
CA THR A 98 16.33 -9.65 -4.11
C THR A 98 15.99 -8.40 -3.30
N MET A 99 15.69 -7.29 -3.97
CA MET A 99 15.28 -6.05 -3.29
C MET A 99 13.99 -6.27 -2.49
N ILE A 100 13.02 -6.98 -3.06
CA ILE A 100 11.75 -7.28 -2.40
C ILE A 100 11.95 -8.13 -1.15
N ASP A 101 12.78 -9.16 -1.23
CA ASP A 101 13.06 -10.02 -0.08
C ASP A 101 13.78 -9.26 1.05
N ASN A 102 14.74 -8.41 0.70
CA ASN A 102 15.42 -7.54 1.67
C ASN A 102 14.46 -6.53 2.31
N LEU A 103 13.59 -5.92 1.51
CA LEU A 103 12.57 -5.00 2.01
C LEU A 103 11.62 -5.68 2.98
N ARG A 104 11.14 -6.88 2.63
CA ARG A 104 10.27 -7.67 3.49
C ARG A 104 10.92 -7.98 4.84
N ARG A 105 12.18 -8.42 4.84
CA ARG A 105 12.93 -8.72 6.07
C ARG A 105 13.17 -7.47 6.93
N THR A 106 13.29 -6.31 6.31
CA THR A 106 13.42 -5.03 7.02
C THR A 106 12.11 -4.62 7.69
N LEU A 107 10.99 -4.86 7.02
CA LEU A 107 9.68 -4.43 7.50
C LEU A 107 9.08 -5.38 8.54
N ASP A 108 9.20 -6.68 8.33
CA ASP A 108 8.60 -7.73 9.18
C ASP A 108 9.71 -8.52 9.90
N PRO A 109 9.69 -8.64 11.22
CA PRO A 109 8.61 -8.26 12.15
C PRO A 109 8.77 -6.87 12.82
N ASP A 110 9.88 -6.19 12.62
CA ASP A 110 10.30 -5.09 13.50
C ASP A 110 9.53 -3.78 13.28
N ILE A 111 9.24 -3.42 12.01
CA ILE A 111 8.62 -2.14 11.66
C ILE A 111 7.11 -2.29 11.51
N ARG A 112 6.68 -3.28 10.76
CA ARG A 112 5.28 -3.57 10.52
C ARG A 112 5.04 -5.08 10.49
N PRO A 113 4.80 -5.72 11.65
CA PRO A 113 4.55 -7.16 11.70
C PRO A 113 3.37 -7.57 10.81
N GLY A 114 3.58 -8.61 10.01
CA GLY A 114 2.54 -9.15 9.14
C GLY A 114 2.27 -8.36 7.85
N ILE A 115 3.09 -7.35 7.54
CA ILE A 115 2.97 -6.61 6.27
C ILE A 115 3.13 -7.55 5.08
N LYS A 116 2.36 -7.30 4.03
CA LYS A 116 2.40 -8.09 2.80
C LYS A 116 2.89 -7.25 1.63
N ILE A 117 3.52 -7.90 0.68
CA ILE A 117 4.03 -7.25 -0.54
C ILE A 117 3.25 -7.79 -1.74
N ILE A 118 2.85 -6.86 -2.61
CA ILE A 118 2.22 -7.14 -3.90
C ILE A 118 3.18 -6.68 -4.98
N LYS A 119 3.53 -7.55 -5.92
CA LYS A 119 4.26 -7.13 -7.12
C LYS A 119 3.28 -7.02 -8.28
N ALA A 120 3.17 -5.82 -8.84
CA ALA A 120 2.44 -5.59 -10.07
C ALA A 120 3.37 -5.83 -11.27
N VAL A 121 2.92 -6.63 -12.21
CA VAL A 121 3.63 -6.95 -13.46
C VAL A 121 2.79 -6.46 -14.63
N SER A 122 3.36 -5.62 -15.47
CA SER A 122 2.69 -5.18 -16.70
C SER A 122 2.74 -6.30 -17.74
N VAL A 123 1.59 -6.62 -18.30
CA VAL A 123 1.43 -7.72 -19.24
C VAL A 123 0.98 -7.15 -20.60
N GLY A 124 1.85 -7.25 -21.60
CA GLY A 124 1.54 -6.92 -22.98
C GLY A 124 1.39 -8.17 -23.87
N CYS A 125 1.98 -9.30 -23.44
CA CYS A 125 1.90 -10.59 -24.14
C CYS A 125 1.97 -11.76 -23.16
N ALA A 126 1.78 -12.98 -23.68
CA ALA A 126 1.77 -14.19 -22.85
C ALA A 126 3.10 -14.42 -22.11
N ASP A 127 4.23 -14.07 -22.73
CA ASP A 127 5.55 -14.26 -22.13
C ASP A 127 5.75 -13.41 -20.87
N ASP A 128 5.08 -12.28 -20.78
CA ASP A 128 5.15 -11.42 -19.58
C ASP A 128 4.56 -12.10 -18.33
N VAL A 129 3.62 -13.02 -18.53
CA VAL A 129 3.02 -13.78 -17.43
C VAL A 129 4.06 -14.71 -16.78
N GLU A 130 4.96 -15.27 -17.57
CA GLU A 130 6.05 -16.12 -17.05
C GLU A 130 6.97 -15.38 -16.08
N ARG A 131 7.13 -14.08 -16.26
CA ARG A 131 7.91 -13.21 -15.35
C ARG A 131 7.35 -13.16 -13.92
N CYS A 132 6.08 -13.51 -13.74
CA CYS A 132 5.49 -13.59 -12.40
C CYS A 132 6.18 -14.67 -11.56
N ARG A 133 6.72 -15.71 -12.19
CA ARG A 133 7.43 -16.79 -11.48
C ARG A 133 8.71 -16.32 -10.80
N ASP A 134 9.35 -15.27 -11.32
CA ASP A 134 10.57 -14.72 -10.74
C ASP A 134 10.31 -14.14 -9.32
N TYR A 135 9.07 -13.86 -9.02
CA TYR A 135 8.65 -13.26 -7.74
C TYR A 135 8.03 -14.26 -6.77
N GLU A 136 7.92 -15.54 -7.15
CA GLU A 136 7.40 -16.56 -6.25
C GLU A 136 8.28 -16.67 -5.00
N GLY A 137 7.64 -16.67 -3.84
CA GLY A 137 8.29 -16.77 -2.54
C GLY A 137 8.81 -15.45 -1.94
N CYS A 138 8.90 -14.38 -2.71
CA CYS A 138 9.27 -13.05 -2.15
C CYS A 138 8.07 -12.09 -1.98
N VAL A 139 6.93 -12.44 -2.49
CA VAL A 139 5.67 -11.67 -2.38
C VAL A 139 4.57 -12.45 -1.67
#